data_929aeb27ba664692ea6899c22f749323
#
_entry.id   929aeb27ba664692ea6899c22f749323
#
_cell.length_a   1.000
_cell.length_b   1.000
_cell.length_c   1.000
_cell.angle_alpha   90.00
_cell.angle_beta   90.00
_cell.angle_gamma   90.00
#
_symmetry.space_group_name_H-M   'P 1'
#
loop_
_entity.id
_entity.type
_entity.pdbx_description
1 polymer ?
#
loop_
_entity_poly.entity_id
_entity_poly.type
_entity_poly.pdbx_seq_one_letter_code
_entity_poly.pdbx_strand_id
1 'polypeptide(L)'
;MASRVIGRLPVVYYPQTGKLEVENAGEFVEKQIYQRLDELAHGQPLHITLTVEPVNKARSTAQNSLMWALLTIMADHYNGGRTGGVTPEDCYLEMLEKYGAKVDYLEVPAGALDILRGCYRLVHLVEILDNNRCTVKCTQGSSTFTTGEMKNLIDGIFDRLAEMGVSDPLVTAYWQEWSEP
;
A
#
# COMPACT_ATOMS: atom_id res chain seq x y z
N MET A 1 -7.84 4.33 32.02
CA MET A 1 -7.68 4.39 30.55
C MET A 1 -7.27 3.00 30.08
N ALA A 2 -7.95 2.43 29.09
CA ALA A 2 -7.54 1.14 28.56
C ALA A 2 -6.26 1.33 27.72
N SER A 3 -5.17 0.69 28.12
CA SER A 3 -3.93 0.68 27.35
C SER A 3 -4.10 -0.23 26.14
N ARG A 4 -3.87 0.28 24.94
CA ARG A 4 -3.92 -0.49 23.70
C ARG A 4 -2.50 -0.81 23.27
N VAL A 5 -2.15 -2.09 23.24
CA VAL A 5 -0.93 -2.57 22.58
C VAL A 5 -1.28 -2.86 21.14
N ILE A 6 -0.60 -2.18 20.21
CA ILE A 6 -0.74 -2.45 18.78
C ILE A 6 0.52 -3.21 18.36
N GLY A 7 0.37 -4.49 18.08
CA GLY A 7 1.41 -5.34 17.51
C GLY A 7 0.76 -6.31 16.53
N ARG A 8 1.51 -6.73 15.52
CA ARG A 8 1.10 -7.77 14.59
C ARG A 8 1.97 -8.99 14.83
N LEU A 9 1.36 -10.03 15.38
CA LEU A 9 1.97 -11.36 15.45
C LEU A 9 1.31 -12.23 14.38
N PRO A 10 2.06 -12.85 13.49
CA PRO A 10 1.50 -13.86 12.60
C PRO A 10 0.98 -15.03 13.41
N VAL A 11 -0.28 -15.36 13.21
CA VAL A 11 -0.96 -16.46 13.89
C VAL A 11 -1.49 -17.43 12.84
N VAL A 12 -1.14 -18.71 12.98
CA VAL A 12 -1.65 -19.77 12.11
C VAL A 12 -2.82 -20.46 12.82
N TYR A 13 -3.94 -20.56 12.12
CA TYR A 13 -5.08 -21.35 12.57
C TYR A 13 -5.08 -22.70 11.88
N TYR A 14 -5.13 -23.76 12.67
CA TYR A 14 -5.22 -25.15 12.20
C TYR A 14 -6.68 -25.64 12.32
N PRO A 15 -7.46 -25.67 11.20
CA PRO A 15 -8.89 -26.01 11.27
C PRO A 15 -9.15 -27.42 11.79
N GLN A 16 -8.21 -28.37 11.58
CA GLN A 16 -8.35 -29.75 12.00
C GLN A 16 -8.29 -29.93 13.54
N THR A 17 -7.62 -29.03 14.23
CA THR A 17 -7.40 -29.10 15.68
C THR A 17 -8.07 -27.96 16.43
N GLY A 18 -8.53 -26.92 15.73
CA GLY A 18 -9.02 -25.69 16.33
C GLY A 18 -7.96 -24.86 17.03
N LYS A 19 -6.68 -25.16 16.83
CA LYS A 19 -5.57 -24.46 17.50
C LYS A 19 -5.19 -23.18 16.75
N LEU A 20 -4.81 -22.18 17.53
CA LEU A 20 -4.09 -20.99 17.11
C LEU A 20 -2.66 -21.06 17.61
N GLU A 21 -1.69 -20.95 16.73
CA GLU A 21 -0.28 -20.91 17.09
C GLU A 21 0.35 -19.64 16.55
N VAL A 22 1.17 -18.97 17.39
CA VAL A 22 1.94 -17.82 16.95
C VAL A 22 3.10 -18.33 16.10
N GLU A 23 3.12 -17.90 14.83
CA GLU A 23 4.24 -18.18 13.95
C GLU A 23 5.41 -17.24 14.28
N ASN A 24 6.64 -17.72 14.12
CA ASN A 24 7.84 -16.95 14.45
C ASN A 24 7.88 -15.62 13.69
N ALA A 25 7.57 -14.53 14.38
CA ALA A 25 7.60 -13.17 13.84
C ALA A 25 9.02 -12.56 13.80
N GLY A 26 10.02 -13.34 14.22
CA GLY A 26 11.38 -12.91 14.47
C GLY A 26 11.57 -12.48 15.93
N GLU A 27 12.67 -12.93 16.51
CA GLU A 27 13.00 -12.78 17.93
C GLU A 27 12.87 -11.34 18.45
N PHE A 28 13.17 -10.35 17.61
CA PHE A 28 13.09 -8.94 17.99
C PHE A 28 11.65 -8.45 18.17
N VAL A 29 10.73 -8.82 17.27
CA VAL A 29 9.32 -8.42 17.33
C VAL A 29 8.60 -9.12 18.48
N GLU A 30 8.84 -10.41 18.63
CA GLU A 30 8.29 -11.19 19.75
C GLU A 30 8.73 -10.64 21.10
N LYS A 31 10.01 -10.37 21.25
CA LYS A 31 10.56 -9.80 22.48
C LYS A 31 9.93 -8.47 22.86
N GLN A 32 9.73 -7.56 21.90
CA GLN A 32 9.08 -6.27 22.16
C GLN A 32 7.61 -6.42 22.59
N ILE A 33 6.87 -7.32 21.96
CA ILE A 33 5.46 -7.53 22.29
C ILE A 33 5.31 -8.19 23.66
N TYR A 34 6.07 -9.24 23.92
CA TYR A 34 6.03 -9.90 25.23
C TYR A 34 6.50 -9.01 26.36
N GLN A 35 7.58 -8.26 26.17
CA GLN A 35 8.02 -7.26 27.14
C GLN A 35 6.93 -6.24 27.46
N ARG A 36 6.21 -5.77 26.45
CA ARG A 36 5.11 -4.82 26.65
C ARG A 36 3.91 -5.44 27.36
N LEU A 37 3.60 -6.70 27.08
CA LEU A 37 2.55 -7.43 27.80
C LEU A 37 2.93 -7.66 29.26
N ASP A 38 4.17 -8.01 29.54
CA ASP A 38 4.68 -8.19 30.89
C ASP A 38 4.63 -6.90 31.71
N GLU A 39 5.00 -5.76 31.09
CA GLU A 39 4.87 -4.43 31.71
C GLU A 39 3.41 -4.12 32.10
N LEU A 40 2.44 -4.48 31.25
CA LEU A 40 1.03 -4.24 31.50
C LEU A 40 0.43 -5.22 32.51
N ALA A 41 0.94 -6.43 32.56
CA ALA A 41 0.48 -7.48 33.47
C ALA A 41 0.87 -7.21 34.94
N HIS A 42 1.97 -6.48 35.18
CA HIS A 42 2.49 -6.24 36.54
C HIS A 42 2.57 -7.52 37.38
N GLY A 43 2.95 -8.65 36.77
CA GLY A 43 3.05 -9.94 37.44
C GLY A 43 1.70 -10.62 37.75
N GLN A 44 0.59 -10.12 37.24
CA GLN A 44 -0.75 -10.69 37.38
C GLN A 44 -1.29 -11.18 36.03
N PRO A 45 -2.27 -12.12 36.01
CA PRO A 45 -2.92 -12.53 34.78
C PRO A 45 -3.56 -11.32 34.06
N LEU A 46 -3.24 -11.14 32.77
CA LEU A 46 -3.75 -10.06 31.93
C LEU A 46 -4.83 -10.60 30.98
N HIS A 47 -6.02 -10.00 31.05
CA HIS A 47 -7.08 -10.27 30.08
C HIS A 47 -6.84 -9.42 28.84
N ILE A 48 -6.62 -10.08 27.69
CA ILE A 48 -6.40 -9.42 26.40
C ILE A 48 -7.51 -9.77 25.42
N THR A 49 -7.86 -8.80 24.58
CA THR A 49 -8.72 -9.03 23.42
C THR A 49 -7.85 -9.07 22.18
N LEU A 50 -7.92 -10.18 21.45
CA LEU A 50 -7.23 -10.35 20.17
C LEU A 50 -8.19 -10.05 19.02
N THR A 51 -7.80 -9.16 18.13
CA THR A 51 -8.48 -8.96 16.86
C THR A 51 -7.71 -9.75 15.80
N VAL A 52 -8.35 -10.73 15.19
CA VAL A 52 -7.75 -11.55 14.13
C VAL A 52 -8.18 -10.97 12.79
N GLU A 53 -7.22 -10.56 12.01
CA GLU A 53 -7.41 -10.12 10.64
C GLU A 53 -6.68 -11.07 9.69
N PRO A 54 -7.25 -11.39 8.50
CA PRO A 54 -6.51 -12.13 7.49
C PRO A 54 -5.20 -11.41 7.17
N VAL A 55 -4.10 -12.15 7.18
CA VAL A 55 -2.81 -11.60 6.74
C VAL A 55 -2.86 -11.50 5.22
N ASN A 56 -3.20 -10.34 4.70
CA ASN A 56 -3.03 -10.07 3.29
C ASN A 56 -1.51 -10.03 3.01
N LYS A 57 -1.05 -10.85 2.07
CA LYS A 57 0.35 -10.79 1.63
C LYS A 57 0.64 -9.36 1.18
N ALA A 58 1.59 -8.71 1.85
CA ALA A 58 2.12 -7.45 1.37
C ALA A 58 2.72 -7.64 -0.03
N ARG A 59 2.74 -6.55 -0.83
CA ARG A 59 3.40 -6.57 -2.14
C ARG A 59 4.83 -7.12 -2.00
N SER A 60 5.28 -7.89 -2.99
CA SER A 60 6.64 -8.41 -2.98
C SER A 60 7.66 -7.33 -3.39
N THR A 61 8.92 -7.51 -2.99
CA THR A 61 10.02 -6.64 -3.43
C THR A 61 10.18 -6.69 -4.96
N ALA A 62 9.96 -7.87 -5.57
CA ALA A 62 10.00 -8.05 -7.02
C ALA A 62 8.92 -7.21 -7.72
N GLN A 63 7.68 -7.27 -7.25
CA GLN A 63 6.59 -6.44 -7.78
C GLN A 63 6.90 -4.95 -7.67
N ASN A 64 7.46 -4.51 -6.56
CA ASN A 64 7.85 -3.11 -6.39
C ASN A 64 8.95 -2.70 -7.37
N SER A 65 9.98 -3.54 -7.55
CA SER A 65 11.07 -3.27 -8.49
C SER A 65 10.58 -3.23 -9.95
N LEU A 66 9.71 -4.16 -10.34
CA LEU A 66 9.09 -4.18 -11.66
C LEU A 66 8.27 -2.91 -11.91
N MET A 67 7.42 -2.52 -10.95
CA MET A 67 6.64 -1.28 -11.06
C MET A 67 7.54 -0.08 -11.38
N TRP A 68 8.61 0.13 -10.61
CA TRP A 68 9.51 1.26 -10.83
C TRP A 68 10.28 1.20 -12.14
N ALA A 69 10.65 -0.01 -12.61
CA ALA A 69 11.29 -0.19 -13.91
C ALA A 69 10.34 0.23 -15.05
N LEU A 70 9.08 -0.19 -15.01
CA LEU A 70 8.07 0.18 -16.00
C LEU A 70 7.75 1.68 -15.98
N LEU A 71 7.64 2.28 -14.80
CA LEU A 71 7.43 3.74 -14.65
C LEU A 71 8.61 4.55 -15.16
N THR A 72 9.82 4.05 -15.06
CA THR A 72 11.01 4.67 -15.65
C THR A 72 10.91 4.68 -17.17
N ILE A 73 10.57 3.54 -17.78
CA ILE A 73 10.36 3.47 -19.24
C ILE A 73 9.25 4.40 -19.69
N MET A 74 8.16 4.49 -18.91
CA MET A 74 7.06 5.42 -19.20
C MET A 74 7.52 6.89 -19.18
N ALA A 75 8.29 7.28 -18.17
CA ALA A 75 8.83 8.63 -18.06
C ALA A 75 9.80 8.96 -19.19
N ASP A 76 10.68 8.02 -19.57
CA ASP A 76 11.61 8.18 -20.70
C ASP A 76 10.85 8.35 -22.03
N HIS A 77 9.75 7.63 -22.21
CA HIS A 77 8.91 7.77 -23.39
C HIS A 77 8.23 9.15 -23.43
N TYR A 78 7.66 9.64 -22.31
CA TYR A 78 7.09 10.99 -22.23
C TYR A 78 8.13 12.08 -22.54
N ASN A 79 9.35 11.89 -22.10
CA ASN A 79 10.43 12.84 -22.30
C ASN A 79 10.99 12.80 -23.72
N GLY A 80 10.69 11.76 -24.54
CA GLY A 80 11.19 11.63 -25.90
C GLY A 80 12.71 11.65 -25.99
N GLY A 81 13.40 11.08 -24.99
CA GLY A 81 14.87 11.05 -24.87
C GLY A 81 15.52 12.36 -24.42
N ARG A 82 14.72 13.35 -23.96
CA ARG A 82 15.23 14.61 -23.38
C ARG A 82 15.43 14.46 -21.87
N THR A 83 16.41 15.12 -21.32
CA THR A 83 16.61 15.18 -19.87
C THR A 83 15.73 16.26 -19.25
N GLY A 84 15.02 15.88 -18.17
CA GLY A 84 14.15 16.78 -17.43
C GLY A 84 12.72 16.82 -18.04
N GLY A 85 11.74 16.93 -17.20
CA GLY A 85 10.32 16.86 -17.56
C GLY A 85 9.59 15.90 -16.65
N VAL A 86 8.93 14.90 -17.22
CA VAL A 86 8.17 13.89 -16.46
C VAL A 86 9.13 12.95 -15.76
N THR A 87 8.92 12.73 -14.47
CA THR A 87 9.68 11.79 -13.64
C THR A 87 8.93 10.46 -13.49
N PRO A 88 9.62 9.35 -13.13
CA PRO A 88 8.95 8.11 -12.77
C PRO A 88 7.94 8.29 -11.62
N GLU A 89 8.19 9.24 -10.72
CA GLU A 89 7.26 9.58 -9.64
C GLU A 89 5.97 10.25 -10.18
N ASP A 90 6.07 11.13 -11.17
CA ASP A 90 4.91 11.73 -11.81
C ASP A 90 4.06 10.65 -12.51
N CYS A 91 4.70 9.72 -13.22
CA CYS A 91 4.03 8.56 -13.80
C CYS A 91 3.38 7.67 -12.72
N TYR A 92 4.04 7.48 -11.58
CA TYR A 92 3.48 6.74 -10.46
C TYR A 92 2.20 7.38 -9.94
N LEU A 93 2.17 8.71 -9.78
CA LEU A 93 0.99 9.42 -9.32
C LEU A 93 -0.16 9.34 -10.32
N GLU A 94 0.13 9.46 -11.64
CA GLU A 94 -0.85 9.24 -12.72
C GLU A 94 -1.47 7.83 -12.62
N MET A 95 -0.63 6.81 -12.50
CA MET A 95 -1.09 5.42 -12.44
C MET A 95 -1.82 5.10 -11.14
N LEU A 96 -1.39 5.69 -10.03
CA LEU A 96 -2.06 5.55 -8.74
C LEU A 96 -3.45 6.19 -8.75
N GLU A 97 -3.62 7.32 -9.43
CA GLU A 97 -4.93 7.97 -9.59
C GLU A 97 -5.91 7.11 -10.38
N LYS A 98 -5.42 6.42 -11.42
CA LYS A 98 -6.23 5.61 -12.33
C LYS A 98 -6.49 4.19 -11.80
N TYR A 99 -5.50 3.58 -11.18
CA TYR A 99 -5.49 2.17 -10.76
C TYR A 99 -5.25 1.97 -9.26
N GLY A 100 -5.22 3.03 -8.47
CA GLY A 100 -5.02 2.94 -7.02
C GLY A 100 -6.16 2.19 -6.34
N ALA A 101 -5.82 1.17 -5.54
CA ALA A 101 -6.78 0.27 -4.95
C ALA A 101 -7.46 0.82 -3.70
N LYS A 102 -6.78 1.71 -2.96
CA LYS A 102 -7.25 2.20 -1.66
C LYS A 102 -7.60 3.67 -1.74
N VAL A 103 -8.89 3.92 -1.95
CA VAL A 103 -9.45 5.25 -2.10
C VAL A 103 -10.51 5.48 -1.03
N ASP A 104 -10.34 6.58 -0.28
CA ASP A 104 -11.30 7.05 0.72
C ASP A 104 -11.94 8.36 0.25
N TYR A 105 -13.25 8.51 0.42
CA TYR A 105 -13.95 9.77 0.27
C TYR A 105 -14.29 10.33 1.64
N LEU A 106 -13.76 11.50 1.96
CA LEU A 106 -13.88 12.09 3.28
C LEU A 106 -14.52 13.48 3.17
N GLU A 107 -15.46 13.75 4.06
CA GLU A 107 -15.98 15.10 4.27
C GLU A 107 -15.26 15.72 5.48
N VAL A 108 -14.48 16.76 5.23
CA VAL A 108 -13.60 17.37 6.23
C VAL A 108 -13.71 18.90 6.24
N PRO A 109 -13.35 19.57 7.35
CA PRO A 109 -13.10 21.00 7.33
C PRO A 109 -11.98 21.37 6.34
N ALA A 110 -12.09 22.47 5.62
CA ALA A 110 -11.09 22.88 4.63
C ALA A 110 -9.67 23.01 5.22
N GLY A 111 -9.55 23.39 6.49
CA GLY A 111 -8.26 23.47 7.19
C GLY A 111 -7.58 22.11 7.45
N ALA A 112 -8.28 20.98 7.25
CA ALA A 112 -7.70 19.64 7.42
C ALA A 112 -6.95 19.13 6.17
N LEU A 113 -7.00 19.84 5.05
CA LEU A 113 -6.40 19.39 3.79
C LEU A 113 -4.89 19.14 3.89
N ASP A 114 -4.16 19.99 4.60
CA ASP A 114 -2.70 19.83 4.73
C ASP A 114 -2.33 18.63 5.61
N ILE A 115 -3.16 18.31 6.60
CA ILE A 115 -2.99 17.09 7.42
C ILE A 115 -3.22 15.87 6.54
N LEU A 116 -4.27 15.86 5.72
CA LEU A 116 -4.56 14.74 4.81
C LEU A 116 -3.44 14.54 3.78
N ARG A 117 -2.87 15.61 3.23
CA ARG A 117 -1.70 15.54 2.32
C ARG A 117 -0.47 14.93 2.98
N GLY A 118 -0.34 15.01 4.30
CA GLY A 118 0.69 14.30 5.05
C GLY A 118 0.41 12.81 5.28
N CYS A 119 -0.84 12.38 5.17
CA CYS A 119 -1.28 11.01 5.45
C CYS A 119 -1.53 10.18 4.19
N TYR A 120 -1.96 10.81 3.12
CA TYR A 120 -2.32 10.17 1.85
C TYR A 120 -1.35 10.56 0.74
N ARG A 121 -1.19 9.68 -0.23
CA ARG A 121 -0.31 9.93 -1.38
C ARG A 121 -0.89 10.94 -2.36
N LEU A 122 -2.21 10.89 -2.57
CA LEU A 122 -2.96 11.85 -3.36
C LEU A 122 -4.17 12.33 -2.58
N VAL A 123 -4.43 13.63 -2.63
CA VAL A 123 -5.63 14.27 -2.06
C VAL A 123 -6.21 15.21 -3.09
N HIS A 124 -7.35 14.86 -3.63
CA HIS A 124 -8.09 15.66 -4.61
C HIS A 124 -9.33 16.27 -3.97
N LEU A 125 -9.50 17.57 -4.14
CA LEU A 125 -10.74 18.25 -3.79
C LEU A 125 -11.83 17.84 -4.80
N VAL A 126 -12.91 17.24 -4.30
CA VAL A 126 -14.05 16.82 -5.11
C VAL A 126 -15.11 17.91 -5.15
N GLU A 127 -15.46 18.45 -3.97
CA GLU A 127 -16.53 19.40 -3.82
C GLU A 127 -16.28 20.33 -2.62
N ILE A 128 -16.67 21.59 -2.76
CA ILE A 128 -16.70 22.56 -1.66
C ILE A 128 -18.13 22.60 -1.11
N LEU A 129 -18.28 22.35 0.17
CA LEU A 129 -19.54 22.33 0.87
C LEU A 129 -19.74 23.63 1.67
N ASP A 130 -20.95 23.82 2.16
CA ASP A 130 -21.26 24.92 3.10
C ASP A 130 -20.47 24.76 4.42
N ASN A 131 -20.40 25.86 5.18
CA ASN A 131 -19.76 25.88 6.49
C ASN A 131 -18.23 25.54 6.50
N ASN A 132 -17.51 25.96 5.46
CA ASN A 132 -16.05 25.76 5.34
C ASN A 132 -15.64 24.27 5.38
N ARG A 133 -16.45 23.41 4.81
CA ARG A 133 -16.17 21.97 4.64
C ARG A 133 -15.95 21.65 3.16
N CYS A 134 -15.34 20.53 2.93
CA CYS A 134 -15.13 20.00 1.59
C CYS A 134 -15.15 18.48 1.56
N THR A 135 -15.53 17.92 0.42
CA THR A 135 -15.37 16.51 0.11
C THR A 135 -14.07 16.31 -0.63
N VAL A 136 -13.26 15.38 -0.19
CA VAL A 136 -11.97 15.02 -0.79
C VAL A 136 -11.90 13.54 -1.12
N LYS A 137 -11.25 13.23 -2.23
CA LYS A 137 -10.82 11.90 -2.62
C LYS A 137 -9.37 11.72 -2.17
N CYS A 138 -9.12 10.77 -1.28
CA CYS A 138 -7.81 10.47 -0.72
C CYS A 138 -7.36 9.09 -1.22
N THR A 139 -6.18 9.00 -1.85
CA THR A 139 -5.62 7.73 -2.35
C THR A 139 -4.37 7.38 -1.58
N GLN A 140 -4.34 6.17 -1.04
CA GLN A 140 -3.18 5.63 -0.32
C GLN A 140 -2.08 5.21 -1.29
N GLY A 141 -0.82 5.30 -0.86
CA GLY A 141 0.31 4.83 -1.66
C GLY A 141 0.38 3.30 -1.74
N SER A 142 1.03 2.79 -2.79
CA SER A 142 1.19 1.36 -3.03
C SER A 142 1.99 0.60 -1.96
N SER A 143 2.62 1.30 -1.01
CA SER A 143 3.29 0.67 0.15
C SER A 143 2.31 -0.11 1.05
N THR A 144 1.02 0.23 1.00
CA THR A 144 -0.04 -0.43 1.77
C THR A 144 -0.77 -1.50 0.96
N PHE A 145 -0.40 -1.72 -0.30
CA PHE A 145 -1.09 -2.64 -1.20
C PHE A 145 -0.77 -4.09 -0.88
N THR A 146 -1.76 -4.94 -1.03
CA THR A 146 -1.62 -6.39 -1.10
C THR A 146 -0.95 -6.80 -2.41
N THR A 147 -0.51 -8.05 -2.51
CA THR A 147 0.04 -8.62 -3.76
C THR A 147 -0.95 -8.51 -4.92
N GLY A 148 -2.26 -8.73 -4.67
CA GLY A 148 -3.29 -8.62 -5.71
C GLY A 148 -3.55 -7.17 -6.15
N GLU A 149 -3.62 -6.23 -5.20
CA GLU A 149 -3.76 -4.80 -5.52
C GLU A 149 -2.55 -4.27 -6.29
N MET A 150 -1.35 -4.75 -5.92
CA MET A 150 -0.13 -4.42 -6.63
C MET A 150 -0.10 -5.00 -8.04
N LYS A 151 -0.64 -6.23 -8.21
CA LYS A 151 -0.80 -6.83 -9.54
C LYS A 151 -1.67 -5.96 -10.43
N ASN A 152 -2.83 -5.52 -9.95
CA ASN A 152 -3.73 -4.66 -10.72
C ASN A 152 -3.07 -3.32 -11.14
N LEU A 153 -2.25 -2.74 -10.26
CA LEU A 153 -1.51 -1.52 -10.59
C LEU A 153 -0.47 -1.79 -11.69
N ILE A 154 0.28 -2.89 -11.60
CA ILE A 154 1.29 -3.27 -12.61
C ILE A 154 0.63 -3.60 -13.94
N ASP A 155 -0.46 -4.37 -13.95
CA ASP A 155 -1.24 -4.67 -15.14
C ASP A 155 -1.70 -3.37 -15.83
N GLY A 156 -2.20 -2.41 -15.04
CA GLY A 156 -2.58 -1.08 -15.56
C GLY A 156 -1.41 -0.29 -16.14
N ILE A 157 -0.20 -0.43 -15.60
CA ILE A 157 1.00 0.21 -16.18
C ILE A 157 1.35 -0.42 -17.53
N PHE A 158 1.29 -1.74 -17.67
CA PHE A 158 1.48 -2.41 -18.95
C PHE A 158 0.44 -1.96 -19.99
N ASP A 159 -0.83 -1.91 -19.62
CA ASP A 159 -1.90 -1.40 -20.49
C ASP A 159 -1.60 0.04 -20.95
N ARG A 160 -1.15 0.90 -20.05
CA ARG A 160 -0.80 2.29 -20.35
C ARG A 160 0.38 2.39 -21.33
N LEU A 161 1.42 1.60 -21.11
CA LEU A 161 2.57 1.54 -22.02
C LEU A 161 2.16 1.08 -23.43
N ALA A 162 1.26 0.11 -23.51
CA ALA A 162 0.71 -0.36 -24.78
C ALA A 162 -0.14 0.71 -25.48
N GLU A 163 -1.02 1.43 -24.75
CA GLU A 163 -1.80 2.57 -25.25
C GLU A 163 -0.91 3.67 -25.81
N MET A 164 0.23 3.94 -25.17
CA MET A 164 1.21 4.92 -25.60
C MET A 164 2.04 4.47 -26.82
N GLY A 165 1.92 3.21 -27.24
CA GLY A 165 2.69 2.64 -28.35
C GLY A 165 4.17 2.45 -28.01
N VAL A 166 4.50 2.23 -26.74
CA VAL A 166 5.89 2.01 -26.30
C VAL A 166 6.39 0.66 -26.86
N SER A 167 7.38 0.72 -27.75
CA SER A 167 8.03 -0.45 -28.34
C SER A 167 9.42 -0.64 -27.73
N ASP A 168 9.47 -0.95 -26.44
CA ASP A 168 10.71 -1.25 -25.72
C ASP A 168 10.85 -2.76 -25.54
N PRO A 169 11.98 -3.39 -25.96
CA PRO A 169 12.21 -4.82 -25.77
C PRO A 169 12.14 -5.25 -24.28
N LEU A 170 12.51 -4.36 -23.36
CA LEU A 170 12.43 -4.64 -21.93
C LEU A 170 10.97 -4.77 -21.46
N VAL A 171 10.05 -3.96 -21.98
CA VAL A 171 8.62 -4.08 -21.66
C VAL A 171 8.09 -5.44 -22.11
N THR A 172 8.49 -5.90 -23.30
CA THR A 172 8.10 -7.22 -23.80
C THR A 172 8.65 -8.34 -22.93
N ALA A 173 9.92 -8.26 -22.52
CA ALA A 173 10.55 -9.25 -21.65
C ALA A 173 9.88 -9.27 -20.27
N TYR A 174 9.63 -8.11 -19.67
CA TYR A 174 8.93 -8.00 -18.38
C TYR A 174 7.49 -8.54 -18.46
N TRP A 175 6.79 -8.29 -19.56
CA TRP A 175 5.44 -8.83 -19.76
C TRP A 175 5.44 -10.36 -19.86
N GLN A 176 6.39 -10.94 -20.57
CA GLN A 176 6.53 -12.40 -20.68
C GLN A 176 6.75 -13.03 -19.31
N GLU A 177 7.70 -12.50 -18.54
CA GLU A 177 7.97 -12.98 -17.16
C GLU A 177 6.77 -12.77 -16.22
N TRP A 178 6.07 -11.64 -16.37
CA TRP A 178 4.94 -11.29 -15.52
C TRP A 178 3.69 -12.13 -15.80
N SER A 179 3.46 -12.51 -17.04
CA SER A 179 2.28 -13.26 -17.49
C SER A 179 2.44 -14.78 -17.34
N GLU A 180 3.63 -15.28 -17.05
CA GLU A 180 3.85 -16.68 -16.72
C GLU A 180 3.28 -16.98 -15.32
N PRO A 181 2.52 -18.10 -15.16
CA PRO A 181 1.83 -18.45 -13.91
C PRO A 181 2.77 -18.91 -12.79
#